data_c0bb04a5ff061be2bf973816aaff412e
#
_entry.id   c0bb04a5ff061be2bf973816aaff412e
#
_cell.length_a   1.000
_cell.length_b   1.000
_cell.length_c   1.000
_cell.angle_alpha   90.00
_cell.angle_beta   90.00
_cell.angle_gamma   90.00
#
_symmetry.space_group_name_H-M   'P 1'
#
loop_
_entity.id
_entity.type
_entity.pdbx_description
1 polymer ?
#
loop_
_entity_poly.entity_id
_entity_poly.type
_entity_poly.pdbx_seq_one_letter_code
_entity_poly.pdbx_strand_id
1 'polypeptide(L)'
;HWKDGIGPKENRKKMINTHWGGVVEDNSFGTHEFFELCRQLGCKTYVNGNVGSGTVQEMSEWVEYMTFEGVSPMADLRKKNGHEKAWKVDYFGVGNENWGCGGNMTPEYYGNLYRRYQTYVRHYQDSAPIQKICGGPNAGDDNWTKKVLETCFASPAPEDAHGFMDGLSMHYYTVPGESWMNKGFATEFTTDGWYQALGKALHMDDLIKKHGAILDQYDPEKKIGLIVDEWGNWHEVEPGTNPGFLYQQNTMRDALVAAVTLNIFNKHCDRVKMACIAQLINVLQSVILTEGEKMILTPTYHIFHMYKYHQDAELLRSDLTGVDTIQNGEFSIPALQESVSVQKDGTITVTLANLSAEQSYPVEIALTEKKNRTVSAKILTGAMNAHNTFEEPDAVKEESFEGVAEKDGTLSLEIPACSVICLRIS
;
A
#
# COMPACT_ATOMS: atom_id res chain seq x y z
N HIS A 1 19.15 -9.70 -12.60
CA HIS A 1 19.95 -10.10 -11.43
C HIS A 1 20.26 -8.88 -10.57
N TRP A 2 20.15 -9.00 -9.25
CA TRP A 2 20.38 -7.87 -8.33
C TRP A 2 21.81 -7.28 -8.47
N LYS A 3 22.78 -8.08 -8.86
CA LYS A 3 24.16 -7.64 -9.09
C LYS A 3 24.30 -6.69 -10.28
N ASP A 4 23.35 -6.67 -11.19
CA ASP A 4 23.34 -5.74 -12.33
C ASP A 4 23.02 -4.29 -11.90
N GLY A 5 22.45 -4.10 -10.71
CA GLY A 5 22.10 -2.81 -10.11
C GLY A 5 23.06 -2.31 -9.01
N ILE A 6 24.30 -2.82 -8.93
CA ILE A 6 25.31 -2.38 -7.95
C ILE A 6 26.62 -1.99 -8.62
N GLY A 7 27.51 -1.34 -7.86
CA GLY A 7 28.78 -0.81 -8.37
C GLY A 7 28.61 0.50 -9.16
N PRO A 8 29.69 0.96 -9.84
CA PRO A 8 29.66 2.20 -10.62
C PRO A 8 28.59 2.15 -11.71
N LYS A 9 27.79 3.22 -11.82
CA LYS A 9 26.60 3.26 -12.72
C LYS A 9 26.97 3.04 -14.19
N GLU A 10 28.10 3.57 -14.61
CA GLU A 10 28.63 3.42 -15.97
C GLU A 10 28.99 1.98 -16.36
N ASN A 11 29.17 1.11 -15.38
CA ASN A 11 29.51 -0.31 -15.58
C ASN A 11 28.31 -1.24 -15.40
N ARG A 12 27.14 -0.71 -15.02
CA ARG A 12 25.94 -1.53 -14.81
C ARG A 12 25.40 -2.06 -16.14
N LYS A 13 24.94 -3.29 -16.14
CA LYS A 13 24.32 -3.88 -17.33
C LYS A 13 23.02 -3.17 -17.68
N LYS A 14 22.82 -2.93 -18.97
CA LYS A 14 21.54 -2.51 -19.51
C LYS A 14 20.66 -3.72 -19.79
N MET A 15 19.36 -3.56 -19.63
CA MET A 15 18.39 -4.61 -19.91
C MET A 15 17.16 -4.05 -20.65
N ILE A 16 16.46 -4.92 -21.38
CA ILE A 16 15.14 -4.58 -21.94
C ILE A 16 14.08 -4.87 -20.88
N ASN A 17 13.31 -3.86 -20.51
CA ASN A 17 12.11 -4.06 -19.71
C ASN A 17 10.93 -4.40 -20.62
N THR A 18 10.67 -5.69 -20.80
CA THR A 18 9.62 -6.16 -21.71
C THR A 18 8.22 -5.97 -21.20
N HIS A 19 8.03 -5.76 -19.90
CA HIS A 19 6.71 -5.58 -19.28
C HIS A 19 6.34 -4.12 -19.08
N TRP A 20 7.34 -3.23 -18.89
CA TRP A 20 7.16 -1.82 -18.59
C TRP A 20 7.71 -0.95 -19.72
N GLY A 21 6.90 -0.75 -20.75
CA GLY A 21 7.16 0.18 -21.84
C GLY A 21 8.10 -0.33 -22.95
N GLY A 22 8.69 -1.51 -22.85
CA GLY A 22 9.61 -2.03 -23.86
C GLY A 22 10.89 -1.21 -24.00
N VAL A 23 11.31 -0.50 -22.96
CA VAL A 23 12.47 0.39 -22.96
C VAL A 23 13.73 -0.29 -22.42
N VAL A 24 14.88 0.30 -22.77
CA VAL A 24 16.15 -0.11 -22.17
C VAL A 24 16.33 0.57 -20.83
N GLU A 25 16.48 -0.21 -19.77
CA GLU A 25 16.88 0.25 -18.46
C GLU A 25 18.39 0.12 -18.26
N ASP A 26 18.98 1.11 -17.61
CA ASP A 26 20.42 1.18 -17.35
C ASP A 26 20.82 0.72 -15.95
N ASN A 27 19.83 0.29 -15.15
CA ASN A 27 20.00 -0.09 -13.75
C ASN A 27 20.61 1.01 -12.86
N SER A 28 20.41 2.28 -13.22
CA SER A 28 20.95 3.43 -12.48
C SER A 28 20.35 3.60 -11.09
N PHE A 29 19.17 3.01 -10.84
CA PHE A 29 18.55 2.91 -9.53
C PHE A 29 18.56 1.45 -9.06
N GLY A 30 19.46 1.12 -8.15
CA GLY A 30 19.65 -0.22 -7.60
C GLY A 30 19.67 -0.24 -6.07
N THR A 31 20.33 -1.23 -5.49
CA THR A 31 20.34 -1.45 -4.03
C THR A 31 20.79 -0.21 -3.25
N HIS A 32 21.88 0.42 -3.62
CA HIS A 32 22.43 1.58 -2.91
C HIS A 32 21.50 2.79 -2.99
N GLU A 33 20.95 3.08 -4.16
CA GLU A 33 20.05 4.19 -4.40
C GLU A 33 18.72 3.99 -3.66
N PHE A 34 18.22 2.76 -3.60
CA PHE A 34 17.01 2.43 -2.85
C PHE A 34 17.18 2.67 -1.34
N PHE A 35 18.26 2.16 -0.75
CA PHE A 35 18.51 2.38 0.68
C PHE A 35 18.77 3.86 1.01
N GLU A 36 19.42 4.60 0.11
CA GLU A 36 19.61 6.04 0.27
C GLU A 36 18.29 6.80 0.20
N LEU A 37 17.39 6.45 -0.71
CA LEU A 37 16.04 6.99 -0.76
C LEU A 37 15.28 6.73 0.55
N CYS A 38 15.27 5.48 1.02
CA CYS A 38 14.62 5.14 2.29
C CYS A 38 15.21 5.90 3.48
N ARG A 39 16.54 6.08 3.51
CA ARG A 39 17.21 6.88 4.53
C ARG A 39 16.78 8.34 4.53
N GLN A 40 16.68 8.96 3.35
CA GLN A 40 16.24 10.35 3.20
C GLN A 40 14.77 10.52 3.61
N LEU A 41 13.91 9.57 3.23
CA LEU A 41 12.49 9.58 3.59
C LEU A 41 12.24 9.20 5.06
N GLY A 42 13.20 8.56 5.72
CA GLY A 42 13.04 8.06 7.09
C GLY A 42 12.06 6.90 7.19
N CYS A 43 11.86 6.13 6.13
CA CYS A 43 10.92 5.01 6.07
C CYS A 43 11.61 3.67 6.27
N LYS A 44 10.82 2.63 6.58
CA LYS A 44 11.26 1.23 6.60
C LYS A 44 11.53 0.72 5.19
N THR A 45 12.28 -0.37 5.10
CA THR A 45 12.69 -0.99 3.84
C THR A 45 11.91 -2.27 3.58
N TYR A 46 11.39 -2.43 2.36
CA TYR A 46 10.80 -3.65 1.87
C TYR A 46 11.41 -3.98 0.50
N VAL A 47 12.14 -5.07 0.41
CA VAL A 47 12.79 -5.55 -0.82
C VAL A 47 12.26 -6.92 -1.19
N ASN A 48 12.15 -7.23 -2.49
CA ASN A 48 11.66 -8.51 -2.99
C ASN A 48 12.74 -9.28 -3.73
N GLY A 49 12.93 -10.54 -3.36
CA GLY A 49 13.82 -11.47 -4.03
C GLY A 49 13.19 -12.11 -5.25
N ASN A 50 13.97 -12.29 -6.30
CA ASN A 50 13.53 -12.90 -7.55
C ASN A 50 13.46 -14.44 -7.40
N VAL A 51 12.25 -14.97 -7.29
CA VAL A 51 11.97 -16.43 -7.26
C VAL A 51 11.68 -16.98 -8.66
N GLY A 52 11.26 -16.11 -9.59
CA GLY A 52 10.87 -16.53 -10.95
C GLY A 52 12.05 -16.99 -11.79
N SER A 53 13.09 -16.16 -11.97
CA SER A 53 14.27 -16.46 -12.78
C SER A 53 15.59 -16.46 -12.00
N GLY A 54 15.58 -15.98 -10.74
CA GLY A 54 16.74 -15.99 -9.85
C GLY A 54 16.98 -17.35 -9.19
N THR A 55 18.10 -17.45 -8.49
CA THR A 55 18.48 -18.67 -7.75
C THR A 55 18.45 -18.41 -6.25
N VAL A 56 18.33 -19.48 -5.45
CA VAL A 56 18.45 -19.42 -3.99
C VAL A 56 19.76 -18.80 -3.55
N GLN A 57 20.85 -19.10 -4.28
CA GLN A 57 22.17 -18.55 -3.99
C GLN A 57 22.20 -17.03 -4.21
N GLU A 58 21.65 -16.53 -5.32
CA GLU A 58 21.59 -15.09 -5.58
C GLU A 58 20.81 -14.36 -4.50
N MET A 59 19.67 -14.90 -4.05
CA MET A 59 18.89 -14.32 -2.97
C MET A 59 19.68 -14.30 -1.65
N SER A 60 20.32 -15.41 -1.30
CA SER A 60 21.16 -15.51 -0.11
C SER A 60 22.34 -14.52 -0.14
N GLU A 61 23.02 -14.40 -1.27
CA GLU A 61 24.12 -13.47 -1.48
C GLU A 61 23.64 -12.00 -1.39
N TRP A 62 22.43 -11.70 -1.88
CA TRP A 62 21.89 -10.34 -1.78
C TRP A 62 21.56 -9.98 -0.33
N VAL A 63 20.96 -10.89 0.43
CA VAL A 63 20.73 -10.70 1.87
C VAL A 63 22.05 -10.48 2.61
N GLU A 64 23.09 -11.29 2.32
CA GLU A 64 24.43 -11.13 2.90
C GLU A 64 25.05 -9.78 2.51
N TYR A 65 24.95 -9.37 1.24
CA TYR A 65 25.42 -8.08 0.74
C TYR A 65 24.79 -6.91 1.52
N MET A 66 23.48 -6.96 1.74
CA MET A 66 22.75 -5.89 2.40
C MET A 66 23.00 -5.86 3.91
N THR A 67 23.06 -7.02 4.57
CA THR A 67 22.86 -7.09 6.03
C THR A 67 24.04 -7.62 6.83
N PHE A 68 25.06 -8.20 6.20
CA PHE A 68 26.20 -8.74 6.96
C PHE A 68 27.31 -7.71 7.16
N GLU A 69 27.68 -7.48 8.43
CA GLU A 69 28.68 -6.46 8.81
C GLU A 69 30.11 -7.02 8.86
N GLY A 70 30.29 -8.34 8.91
CA GLY A 70 31.57 -9.00 9.09
C GLY A 70 32.44 -9.05 7.83
N VAL A 71 33.30 -10.07 7.76
CA VAL A 71 34.20 -10.36 6.62
C VAL A 71 33.59 -11.48 5.81
N SER A 72 33.21 -11.18 4.57
CA SER A 72 32.71 -12.15 3.60
C SER A 72 32.78 -11.58 2.19
N PRO A 73 32.70 -12.43 1.14
CA PRO A 73 32.77 -11.95 -0.23
C PRO A 73 31.71 -10.87 -0.55
N MET A 74 30.49 -11.00 -0.01
CA MET A 74 29.41 -10.03 -0.28
C MET A 74 29.54 -8.77 0.55
N ALA A 75 29.95 -8.86 1.83
CA ALA A 75 30.24 -7.70 2.64
C ALA A 75 31.43 -6.89 2.09
N ASP A 76 32.48 -7.58 1.64
CA ASP A 76 33.64 -6.93 1.01
C ASP A 76 33.26 -6.27 -0.33
N LEU A 77 32.38 -6.90 -1.10
CA LEU A 77 31.84 -6.31 -2.33
C LEU A 77 31.01 -5.03 -2.04
N ARG A 78 30.17 -5.03 -0.99
CA ARG A 78 29.44 -3.83 -0.57
C ARG A 78 30.40 -2.68 -0.23
N LYS A 79 31.42 -2.98 0.58
CA LYS A 79 32.45 -1.99 0.97
C LYS A 79 33.21 -1.45 -0.25
N LYS A 80 33.61 -2.34 -1.18
CA LYS A 80 34.23 -1.97 -2.44
C LYS A 80 33.34 -1.06 -3.28
N ASN A 81 32.04 -1.25 -3.23
CA ASN A 81 31.05 -0.41 -3.91
C ASN A 81 30.70 0.88 -3.13
N GLY A 82 31.45 1.21 -2.09
CA GLY A 82 31.37 2.49 -1.39
C GLY A 82 30.45 2.54 -0.18
N HIS A 83 29.93 1.39 0.31
CA HIS A 83 29.11 1.37 1.51
C HIS A 83 29.71 0.46 2.59
N GLU A 84 30.35 1.08 3.58
CA GLU A 84 31.11 0.38 4.61
C GLU A 84 30.20 -0.46 5.52
N LYS A 85 29.14 0.15 6.06
CA LYS A 85 28.22 -0.50 7.00
C LYS A 85 27.13 -1.30 6.28
N ALA A 86 26.62 -2.33 6.96
CA ALA A 86 25.41 -3.02 6.52
C ALA A 86 24.17 -2.10 6.65
N TRP A 87 23.16 -2.35 5.82
CA TRP A 87 21.84 -1.74 5.98
C TRP A 87 20.95 -2.60 6.86
N LYS A 88 19.92 -1.97 7.39
CA LYS A 88 18.79 -2.68 7.97
C LYS A 88 17.77 -2.99 6.88
N VAL A 89 17.42 -4.26 6.72
CA VAL A 89 16.28 -4.70 5.92
C VAL A 89 15.14 -5.01 6.87
N ASP A 90 14.04 -4.28 6.79
CA ASP A 90 12.89 -4.49 7.68
C ASP A 90 12.02 -5.64 7.18
N TYR A 91 11.71 -5.66 5.87
CA TYR A 91 10.86 -6.68 5.23
C TYR A 91 11.54 -7.24 3.99
N PHE A 92 11.37 -8.53 3.76
CA PHE A 92 11.88 -9.22 2.59
C PHE A 92 10.79 -10.11 1.98
N GLY A 93 10.34 -9.74 0.79
CA GLY A 93 9.41 -10.53 0.00
C GLY A 93 10.13 -11.67 -0.73
N VAL A 94 9.59 -12.86 -0.59
CA VAL A 94 10.11 -14.05 -1.28
C VAL A 94 9.30 -14.26 -2.55
N GLY A 95 9.65 -13.53 -3.60
CA GLY A 95 8.91 -13.47 -4.86
C GLY A 95 7.86 -12.35 -4.90
N ASN A 96 7.25 -12.17 -6.04
CA ASN A 96 6.16 -11.25 -6.32
C ASN A 96 5.29 -11.80 -7.45
N GLU A 97 3.96 -11.78 -7.27
CA GLU A 97 2.98 -12.23 -8.28
C GLU A 97 3.33 -13.57 -8.94
N ASN A 98 3.77 -14.53 -8.15
CA ASN A 98 4.29 -15.81 -8.67
C ASN A 98 3.23 -16.63 -9.41
N TRP A 99 1.93 -16.34 -9.20
CA TRP A 99 0.82 -16.86 -9.97
C TRP A 99 0.74 -16.30 -11.41
N GLY A 100 1.37 -15.15 -11.67
CA GLY A 100 1.36 -14.42 -12.94
C GLY A 100 2.77 -14.12 -13.45
N CYS A 101 3.09 -12.83 -13.60
CA CYS A 101 4.34 -12.35 -14.17
C CYS A 101 5.60 -12.79 -13.39
N GLY A 102 5.46 -13.09 -12.10
CA GLY A 102 6.54 -13.58 -11.24
C GLY A 102 6.86 -15.07 -11.40
N GLY A 103 6.34 -15.75 -12.43
CA GLY A 103 6.75 -17.14 -12.73
C GLY A 103 5.66 -18.08 -13.23
N ASN A 104 4.38 -17.64 -13.30
CA ASN A 104 3.25 -18.45 -13.75
C ASN A 104 3.17 -19.82 -13.05
N MET A 105 3.26 -19.80 -11.73
CA MET A 105 3.38 -20.98 -10.87
C MET A 105 2.01 -21.46 -10.38
N THR A 106 1.89 -22.76 -10.07
CA THR A 106 0.81 -23.25 -9.21
C THR A 106 1.10 -22.90 -7.75
N PRO A 107 0.07 -22.77 -6.90
CA PRO A 107 0.27 -22.41 -5.50
C PRO A 107 1.10 -23.45 -4.73
N GLU A 108 0.97 -24.75 -5.04
CA GLU A 108 1.77 -25.82 -4.43
C GLU A 108 3.24 -25.72 -4.82
N TYR A 109 3.52 -25.42 -6.10
CA TYR A 109 4.90 -25.24 -6.55
C TYR A 109 5.55 -24.03 -5.90
N TYR A 110 4.83 -22.90 -5.87
CA TYR A 110 5.32 -21.70 -5.18
C TYR A 110 5.51 -21.94 -3.67
N GLY A 111 4.56 -22.60 -3.00
CA GLY A 111 4.68 -22.93 -1.58
C GLY A 111 5.95 -23.73 -1.27
N ASN A 112 6.31 -24.71 -2.12
CA ASN A 112 7.56 -25.45 -1.99
C ASN A 112 8.79 -24.59 -2.27
N LEU A 113 8.73 -23.68 -3.25
CA LEU A 113 9.82 -22.71 -3.49
C LEU A 113 9.96 -21.75 -2.32
N TYR A 114 8.87 -21.21 -1.79
CA TYR A 114 8.88 -20.34 -0.61
C TYR A 114 9.61 -21.00 0.56
N ARG A 115 9.24 -22.24 0.92
CA ARG A 115 9.92 -23.03 1.97
C ARG A 115 11.43 -23.09 1.76
N ARG A 116 11.85 -23.33 0.53
CA ARG A 116 13.27 -23.44 0.17
C ARG A 116 13.96 -22.08 0.23
N TYR A 117 13.41 -21.04 -0.41
CA TYR A 117 14.06 -19.74 -0.54
C TYR A 117 14.13 -19.01 0.81
N GLN A 118 13.05 -19.00 1.59
CA GLN A 118 13.00 -18.33 2.88
C GLN A 118 14.05 -18.85 3.86
N THR A 119 14.42 -20.14 3.77
CA THR A 119 15.48 -20.74 4.60
C THR A 119 16.82 -20.03 4.42
N TYR A 120 17.08 -19.46 3.27
CA TYR A 120 18.31 -18.76 2.91
C TYR A 120 18.23 -17.24 3.06
N VAL A 121 17.09 -16.69 3.44
CA VAL A 121 16.96 -15.31 3.95
C VAL A 121 17.37 -15.36 5.43
N ARG A 122 18.67 -15.22 5.68
CA ARG A 122 19.28 -15.47 6.98
C ARG A 122 19.36 -14.21 7.83
N HIS A 123 19.28 -14.41 9.13
CA HIS A 123 19.70 -13.41 10.11
C HIS A 123 21.18 -13.63 10.44
N TYR A 124 21.97 -12.58 10.35
CA TYR A 124 23.34 -12.59 10.83
C TYR A 124 23.41 -12.10 12.27
N GLN A 125 24.43 -12.50 13.03
CA GLN A 125 24.49 -12.40 14.49
C GLN A 125 24.17 -11.00 15.03
N ASP A 126 24.57 -9.95 14.35
CA ASP A 126 24.41 -8.56 14.77
C ASP A 126 23.38 -7.79 13.92
N SER A 127 22.66 -8.47 13.02
CA SER A 127 21.62 -7.85 12.20
C SER A 127 20.27 -7.87 12.90
N ALA A 128 19.46 -6.84 12.65
CA ALA A 128 18.05 -6.85 13.06
C ALA A 128 17.30 -8.00 12.34
N PRO A 129 16.29 -8.62 12.97
CA PRO A 129 15.46 -9.61 12.33
C PRO A 129 14.80 -9.05 11.06
N ILE A 130 14.82 -9.84 9.99
CA ILE A 130 14.14 -9.54 8.72
C ILE A 130 12.77 -10.20 8.76
N GLN A 131 11.71 -9.44 8.55
CA GLN A 131 10.37 -10.01 8.41
C GLN A 131 10.18 -10.59 7.00
N LYS A 132 9.82 -11.88 6.92
CA LYS A 132 9.70 -12.63 5.67
C LYS A 132 8.27 -12.64 5.18
N ILE A 133 8.06 -12.16 3.95
CA ILE A 133 6.75 -12.06 3.34
C ILE A 133 6.60 -13.12 2.26
N CYS A 134 5.60 -13.97 2.42
CA CYS A 134 5.22 -14.99 1.44
C CYS A 134 4.33 -14.37 0.36
N GLY A 135 4.54 -14.71 -0.91
CA GLY A 135 3.72 -14.25 -2.02
C GLY A 135 2.30 -14.83 -1.95
N GLY A 136 1.35 -13.94 -1.74
CA GLY A 136 -0.06 -14.28 -1.58
C GLY A 136 -0.89 -14.12 -2.86
N PRO A 137 -2.22 -14.06 -2.75
CA PRO A 137 -3.15 -14.17 -3.85
C PRO A 137 -3.28 -12.89 -4.68
N ASN A 138 -3.80 -13.05 -5.89
CA ASN A 138 -4.44 -11.98 -6.65
C ASN A 138 -5.90 -11.88 -6.21
N ALA A 139 -6.27 -10.74 -5.64
CA ALA A 139 -7.65 -10.45 -5.24
C ALA A 139 -8.32 -11.62 -4.48
N GLY A 140 -9.47 -12.08 -4.95
CA GLY A 140 -10.28 -13.11 -4.30
C GLY A 140 -9.84 -14.56 -4.56
N ASP A 141 -8.63 -14.83 -5.04
CA ASP A 141 -8.14 -16.20 -5.25
C ASP A 141 -7.83 -16.91 -3.92
N ASP A 142 -8.88 -17.40 -3.28
CA ASP A 142 -8.77 -18.15 -2.03
C ASP A 142 -8.11 -19.52 -2.21
N ASN A 143 -8.13 -20.10 -3.40
CA ASN A 143 -7.42 -21.34 -3.69
C ASN A 143 -5.91 -21.15 -3.59
N TRP A 144 -5.37 -20.02 -4.11
CA TRP A 144 -3.96 -19.70 -3.93
C TRP A 144 -3.59 -19.64 -2.44
N THR A 145 -4.33 -18.86 -1.66
CA THR A 145 -4.06 -18.72 -0.22
C THR A 145 -4.10 -20.05 0.51
N LYS A 146 -5.17 -20.86 0.29
CA LYS A 146 -5.32 -22.18 0.93
C LYS A 146 -4.17 -23.11 0.58
N LYS A 147 -3.84 -23.24 -0.70
CA LYS A 147 -2.83 -24.18 -1.18
C LYS A 147 -1.41 -23.79 -0.82
N VAL A 148 -1.08 -22.49 -0.86
CA VAL A 148 0.21 -22.00 -0.40
C VAL A 148 0.39 -22.30 1.09
N LEU A 149 -0.59 -21.95 1.94
CA LEU A 149 -0.51 -22.21 3.38
C LEU A 149 -0.48 -23.72 3.69
N GLU A 150 -1.34 -24.53 3.05
CA GLU A 150 -1.33 -26.00 3.18
C GLU A 150 0.07 -26.56 2.87
N THR A 151 0.68 -26.11 1.79
CA THR A 151 2.02 -26.57 1.38
C THR A 151 3.10 -26.06 2.34
N CYS A 152 3.02 -24.80 2.73
CA CYS A 152 4.01 -24.18 3.60
C CYS A 152 4.01 -24.80 5.00
N PHE A 153 2.84 -25.11 5.55
CA PHE A 153 2.70 -25.71 6.89
C PHE A 153 2.70 -27.25 6.90
N ALA A 154 2.95 -27.89 5.75
CA ALA A 154 3.13 -29.34 5.69
C ALA A 154 4.41 -29.78 6.45
N SER A 155 4.37 -31.02 7.00
CA SER A 155 5.55 -31.61 7.65
C SER A 155 6.72 -31.81 6.64
N PRO A 156 8.00 -31.62 7.06
CA PRO A 156 8.45 -31.18 8.40
C PRO A 156 8.06 -29.73 8.68
N ALA A 157 7.91 -29.41 9.96
CA ALA A 157 7.49 -28.09 10.42
C ALA A 157 8.49 -27.01 9.97
N PRO A 158 8.01 -25.87 9.41
CA PRO A 158 8.89 -24.86 8.86
C PRO A 158 9.62 -24.01 9.90
N GLU A 159 9.13 -23.93 11.14
CA GLU A 159 9.72 -23.16 12.23
C GLU A 159 11.12 -23.63 12.63
N ASP A 160 11.49 -24.88 12.31
CA ASP A 160 12.83 -25.38 12.52
C ASP A 160 13.88 -24.81 11.54
N ALA A 161 13.45 -24.03 10.54
CA ALA A 161 14.27 -23.55 9.44
C ALA A 161 14.53 -22.03 9.48
N HIS A 162 15.17 -21.53 10.52
CA HIS A 162 15.65 -20.13 10.62
C HIS A 162 14.55 -19.04 10.57
N GLY A 163 13.43 -19.28 11.20
CA GLY A 163 12.21 -18.47 11.06
C GLY A 163 11.47 -18.85 9.80
N PHE A 164 10.24 -18.36 9.64
CA PHE A 164 9.42 -18.86 8.53
C PHE A 164 8.63 -17.81 7.79
N MET A 165 7.53 -17.35 8.33
CA MET A 165 6.62 -16.43 7.68
C MET A 165 6.11 -15.39 8.68
N ASP A 166 6.35 -14.12 8.38
CA ASP A 166 5.86 -13.00 9.18
C ASP A 166 4.68 -12.29 8.49
N GLY A 167 4.51 -12.54 7.20
CA GLY A 167 3.39 -12.01 6.43
C GLY A 167 3.08 -12.81 5.18
N LEU A 168 1.83 -12.68 4.73
CA LEU A 168 1.32 -13.12 3.45
C LEU A 168 0.90 -11.90 2.64
N SER A 169 1.43 -11.71 1.45
CA SER A 169 1.05 -10.58 0.59
C SER A 169 -0.35 -10.76 -0.01
N MET A 170 -0.95 -9.68 -0.47
CA MET A 170 -2.20 -9.68 -1.23
C MET A 170 -2.21 -8.48 -2.17
N HIS A 171 -2.57 -8.71 -3.44
CA HIS A 171 -2.74 -7.65 -4.43
C HIS A 171 -4.21 -7.48 -4.78
N TYR A 172 -4.67 -6.24 -4.80
CA TYR A 172 -6.00 -5.91 -5.30
C TYR A 172 -6.03 -4.54 -5.93
N TYR A 173 -6.31 -4.49 -7.24
CA TYR A 173 -6.54 -3.25 -7.97
C TYR A 173 -8.02 -2.97 -8.14
N THR A 174 -8.42 -1.76 -7.81
CA THR A 174 -9.73 -1.22 -8.16
C THR A 174 -9.71 -0.82 -9.63
N VAL A 175 -10.51 -1.50 -10.46
CA VAL A 175 -10.68 -1.19 -11.88
C VAL A 175 -12.03 -0.51 -12.04
N PRO A 176 -12.10 0.83 -12.18
CA PRO A 176 -13.37 1.57 -12.16
C PRO A 176 -14.29 1.29 -13.35
N GLY A 177 -13.74 0.88 -14.49
CA GLY A 177 -14.50 0.52 -15.67
C GLY A 177 -15.18 -0.84 -15.60
N GLU A 178 -15.69 -1.30 -16.73
CA GLU A 178 -16.47 -2.56 -16.80
C GLU A 178 -15.59 -3.81 -16.65
N SER A 179 -14.34 -3.75 -17.06
CA SER A 179 -13.42 -4.91 -17.07
C SER A 179 -11.96 -4.48 -17.20
N TRP A 180 -11.05 -5.46 -17.13
CA TRP A 180 -9.63 -5.26 -17.45
C TRP A 180 -9.36 -4.78 -18.88
N MET A 181 -10.28 -5.03 -19.81
CA MET A 181 -10.18 -4.57 -21.20
C MET A 181 -10.82 -3.21 -21.43
N ASN A 182 -11.54 -2.69 -20.44
CA ASN A 182 -12.19 -1.37 -20.42
C ASN A 182 -12.16 -0.85 -18.99
N LYS A 183 -11.03 -0.26 -18.61
CA LYS A 183 -10.78 0.18 -17.23
C LYS A 183 -11.39 1.54 -16.90
N GLY A 184 -11.75 2.31 -17.95
CA GLY A 184 -12.18 3.69 -17.81
C GLY A 184 -11.02 4.67 -17.59
N PHE A 185 -11.21 5.91 -17.95
CA PHE A 185 -10.20 6.96 -17.84
C PHE A 185 -10.17 7.58 -16.42
N ALA A 186 -9.02 8.13 -16.05
CA ALA A 186 -8.83 8.75 -14.75
C ALA A 186 -9.65 10.04 -14.60
N THR A 187 -9.71 10.88 -15.63
CA THR A 187 -10.29 12.22 -15.57
C THR A 187 -11.67 12.32 -16.22
N GLU A 188 -12.01 11.42 -17.16
CA GLU A 188 -13.26 11.42 -17.91
C GLU A 188 -14.18 10.28 -17.43
N PHE A 189 -15.10 10.60 -16.54
CA PHE A 189 -16.07 9.64 -16.02
C PHE A 189 -17.36 10.34 -15.55
N THR A 190 -18.40 9.55 -15.42
CA THR A 190 -19.72 9.98 -14.92
C THR A 190 -19.87 9.72 -13.41
N THR A 191 -21.00 10.15 -12.84
CA THR A 191 -21.37 9.79 -11.46
C THR A 191 -21.44 8.27 -11.27
N ASP A 192 -21.86 7.50 -12.27
CA ASP A 192 -21.79 6.03 -12.22
C ASP A 192 -20.35 5.53 -12.07
N GLY A 193 -19.41 6.08 -12.84
CA GLY A 193 -17.99 5.74 -12.74
C GLY A 193 -17.35 6.10 -11.39
N TRP A 194 -17.84 7.16 -10.74
CA TRP A 194 -17.51 7.49 -9.36
C TRP A 194 -17.94 6.38 -8.39
N TYR A 195 -19.22 6.01 -8.42
CA TYR A 195 -19.75 5.01 -7.51
C TYR A 195 -19.26 3.59 -7.81
N GLN A 196 -19.00 3.26 -9.07
CA GLN A 196 -18.36 1.98 -9.44
C GLN A 196 -16.97 1.84 -8.79
N ALA A 197 -16.15 2.89 -8.86
CA ALA A 197 -14.84 2.88 -8.21
C ALA A 197 -14.95 2.68 -6.69
N LEU A 198 -15.84 3.43 -6.04
CA LEU A 198 -16.03 3.34 -4.59
C LEU A 198 -16.61 1.98 -4.16
N GLY A 199 -17.60 1.46 -4.89
CA GLY A 199 -18.16 0.14 -4.62
C GLY A 199 -17.12 -0.97 -4.73
N LYS A 200 -16.28 -0.92 -5.76
CA LYS A 200 -15.16 -1.86 -5.93
C LYS A 200 -14.08 -1.68 -4.87
N ALA A 201 -13.78 -0.45 -4.44
CA ALA A 201 -12.82 -0.21 -3.35
C ALA A 201 -13.31 -0.78 -2.02
N LEU A 202 -14.61 -0.69 -1.72
CA LEU A 202 -15.23 -1.28 -0.53
C LEU A 202 -15.08 -2.80 -0.47
N HIS A 203 -14.95 -3.49 -1.61
CA HIS A 203 -14.70 -4.93 -1.68
C HIS A 203 -13.40 -5.37 -0.99
N MET A 204 -12.47 -4.45 -0.75
CA MET A 204 -11.24 -4.72 0.03
C MET A 204 -11.58 -5.30 1.41
N ASP A 205 -12.66 -4.86 2.05
CA ASP A 205 -13.12 -5.38 3.34
C ASP A 205 -13.45 -6.88 3.28
N ASP A 206 -14.14 -7.31 2.22
CA ASP A 206 -14.48 -8.72 2.01
C ASP A 206 -13.23 -9.57 1.74
N LEU A 207 -12.29 -9.03 0.96
CA LEU A 207 -11.03 -9.73 0.66
C LEU A 207 -10.20 -9.95 1.92
N ILE A 208 -10.04 -8.93 2.76
CA ILE A 208 -9.32 -9.05 4.03
C ILE A 208 -9.98 -10.07 4.95
N LYS A 209 -11.31 -10.04 5.09
CA LYS A 209 -12.05 -11.02 5.88
C LYS A 209 -11.87 -12.43 5.35
N LYS A 210 -11.96 -12.62 4.04
CA LYS A 210 -11.85 -13.91 3.38
C LYS A 210 -10.46 -14.53 3.58
N HIS A 211 -9.42 -13.80 3.23
CA HIS A 211 -8.04 -14.30 3.37
C HIS A 211 -7.61 -14.37 4.84
N GLY A 212 -8.07 -13.43 5.67
CA GLY A 212 -7.87 -13.46 7.11
C GLY A 212 -8.44 -14.72 7.76
N ALA A 213 -9.66 -15.13 7.39
CA ALA A 213 -10.28 -16.35 7.89
C ALA A 213 -9.54 -17.64 7.48
N ILE A 214 -8.85 -17.62 6.33
CA ILE A 214 -8.00 -18.74 5.92
C ILE A 214 -6.72 -18.74 6.76
N LEU A 215 -6.09 -17.59 6.95
CA LEU A 215 -4.91 -17.43 7.79
C LEU A 215 -5.18 -17.85 9.24
N ASP A 216 -6.34 -17.54 9.81
CA ASP A 216 -6.72 -17.87 11.19
C ASP A 216 -6.74 -19.40 11.45
N GLN A 217 -6.84 -20.24 10.40
CA GLN A 217 -6.74 -21.69 10.53
C GLN A 217 -5.32 -22.17 10.81
N TYR A 218 -4.31 -21.42 10.40
CA TYR A 218 -2.89 -21.74 10.55
C TYR A 218 -2.23 -20.87 11.64
N ASP A 219 -2.74 -19.68 11.86
CA ASP A 219 -2.22 -18.68 12.79
C ASP A 219 -3.35 -17.97 13.55
N PRO A 220 -4.00 -18.66 14.51
CA PRO A 220 -5.09 -18.10 15.29
C PRO A 220 -4.66 -16.93 16.20
N GLU A 221 -3.38 -16.83 16.51
CA GLU A 221 -2.81 -15.73 17.32
C GLU A 221 -2.51 -14.47 16.49
N LYS A 222 -2.77 -14.50 15.18
CA LYS A 222 -2.59 -13.39 14.24
C LYS A 222 -1.17 -12.80 14.22
N LYS A 223 -0.17 -13.66 14.32
CA LYS A 223 1.26 -13.28 14.22
C LYS A 223 1.68 -13.05 12.77
N ILE A 224 1.11 -13.80 11.82
CA ILE A 224 1.34 -13.62 10.38
C ILE A 224 0.46 -12.48 9.88
N GLY A 225 1.09 -11.36 9.50
CA GLY A 225 0.38 -10.21 8.95
C GLY A 225 -0.16 -10.46 7.55
N LEU A 226 -1.32 -9.88 7.22
CA LEU A 226 -1.72 -9.67 5.84
C LEU A 226 -1.03 -8.38 5.34
N ILE A 227 -0.30 -8.50 4.25
CA ILE A 227 0.49 -7.44 3.65
C ILE A 227 -0.15 -7.08 2.32
N VAL A 228 -0.87 -5.97 2.27
CA VAL A 228 -1.52 -5.51 1.02
C VAL A 228 -0.52 -4.65 0.27
N ASP A 229 0.45 -5.30 -0.36
CA ASP A 229 1.63 -4.64 -0.92
C ASP A 229 1.45 -4.13 -2.35
N GLU A 230 0.29 -4.41 -2.98
CA GLU A 230 -0.17 -3.70 -4.17
C GLU A 230 -1.68 -3.44 -4.11
N TRP A 231 -2.07 -2.16 -4.17
CA TRP A 231 -3.46 -1.76 -4.23
C TRP A 231 -3.59 -0.35 -4.82
N GLY A 232 -4.79 0.02 -5.23
CA GLY A 232 -5.11 1.31 -5.79
C GLY A 232 -5.96 1.19 -7.06
N ASN A 233 -6.27 2.33 -7.67
CA ASN A 233 -6.98 2.39 -8.93
C ASN A 233 -6.07 2.05 -10.10
N TRP A 234 -6.60 1.29 -11.05
CA TRP A 234 -5.97 1.05 -12.33
C TRP A 234 -6.91 1.51 -13.46
N HIS A 235 -6.58 2.64 -14.06
CA HIS A 235 -7.29 3.23 -15.18
C HIS A 235 -6.66 2.87 -16.54
N GLU A 236 -7.32 3.26 -17.64
CA GLU A 236 -6.62 3.36 -18.90
C GLU A 236 -5.50 4.40 -18.78
N VAL A 237 -4.40 4.18 -19.51
CA VAL A 237 -3.27 5.13 -19.51
C VAL A 237 -3.67 6.45 -20.13
N GLU A 238 -3.00 7.53 -19.73
CA GLU A 238 -3.22 8.83 -20.33
C GLU A 238 -2.93 8.79 -21.84
N PRO A 239 -3.85 9.35 -22.67
CA PRO A 239 -3.70 9.37 -24.11
C PRO A 239 -2.36 9.97 -24.55
N GLY A 240 -1.69 9.32 -25.52
CA GLY A 240 -0.41 9.77 -26.06
C GLY A 240 0.82 9.32 -25.26
N THR A 241 0.64 8.64 -24.13
CA THR A 241 1.73 8.03 -23.36
C THR A 241 2.02 6.60 -23.82
N ASN A 242 3.19 6.06 -23.46
CA ASN A 242 3.49 4.66 -23.71
C ASN A 242 2.61 3.78 -22.80
N PRO A 243 1.76 2.89 -23.37
CA PRO A 243 0.84 2.08 -22.57
C PRO A 243 1.53 1.21 -21.50
N GLY A 244 2.75 0.77 -21.77
CA GLY A 244 3.51 -0.06 -20.82
C GLY A 244 4.08 0.72 -19.64
N PHE A 245 4.02 2.05 -19.62
CA PHE A 245 4.43 2.83 -18.46
C PHE A 245 3.33 2.94 -17.40
N LEU A 246 2.10 2.60 -17.73
CA LEU A 246 0.94 2.66 -16.84
C LEU A 246 0.78 4.05 -16.18
N TYR A 247 1.09 5.10 -16.95
CA TYR A 247 0.93 6.48 -16.51
C TYR A 247 -0.53 6.89 -16.58
N GLN A 248 -1.10 7.33 -15.48
CA GLN A 248 -2.47 7.82 -15.36
C GLN A 248 -2.53 9.03 -14.44
N GLN A 249 -3.52 9.90 -14.62
CA GLN A 249 -3.86 10.94 -13.67
C GLN A 249 -4.56 10.38 -12.44
N ASN A 250 -4.61 11.22 -11.40
CA ASN A 250 -5.29 10.93 -10.14
C ASN A 250 -6.22 12.09 -9.80
N THR A 251 -7.48 11.79 -9.53
CA THR A 251 -8.53 12.78 -9.25
C THR A 251 -9.05 12.68 -7.81
N MET A 252 -10.07 13.47 -7.46
CA MET A 252 -10.79 13.30 -6.19
C MET A 252 -11.39 11.89 -6.04
N ARG A 253 -11.76 11.21 -7.16
CA ARG A 253 -12.21 9.81 -7.13
C ARG A 253 -11.12 8.90 -6.57
N ASP A 254 -9.88 9.07 -7.01
CA ASP A 254 -8.73 8.30 -6.51
C ASP A 254 -8.44 8.61 -5.05
N ALA A 255 -8.57 9.88 -4.65
CA ALA A 255 -8.44 10.27 -3.25
C ALA A 255 -9.48 9.56 -2.36
N LEU A 256 -10.75 9.52 -2.77
CA LEU A 256 -11.80 8.83 -2.00
C LEU A 256 -11.58 7.31 -1.98
N VAL A 257 -11.14 6.69 -3.08
CA VAL A 257 -10.75 5.27 -3.09
C VAL A 257 -9.62 5.01 -2.09
N ALA A 258 -8.61 5.87 -2.06
CA ALA A 258 -7.52 5.75 -1.07
C ALA A 258 -8.04 5.92 0.36
N ALA A 259 -8.88 6.91 0.62
CA ALA A 259 -9.45 7.17 1.95
C ALA A 259 -10.28 5.98 2.47
N VAL A 260 -11.18 5.44 1.63
CA VAL A 260 -11.99 4.26 1.93
C VAL A 260 -11.12 3.06 2.26
N THR A 261 -10.13 2.80 1.41
CA THR A 261 -9.26 1.64 1.55
C THR A 261 -8.39 1.75 2.81
N LEU A 262 -7.83 2.94 3.10
CA LEU A 262 -7.07 3.18 4.33
C LEU A 262 -7.93 3.06 5.60
N ASN A 263 -9.18 3.53 5.58
CA ASN A 263 -10.12 3.32 6.70
C ASN A 263 -10.37 1.81 6.93
N ILE A 264 -10.53 1.03 5.86
CA ILE A 264 -10.69 -0.43 5.95
C ILE A 264 -9.43 -1.05 6.56
N PHE A 265 -8.23 -0.69 6.10
CA PHE A 265 -6.98 -1.21 6.67
C PHE A 265 -6.84 -0.88 8.16
N ASN A 266 -7.18 0.35 8.57
CA ASN A 266 -7.18 0.72 9.98
C ASN A 266 -8.11 -0.15 10.80
N LYS A 267 -9.33 -0.43 10.33
CA LYS A 267 -10.31 -1.28 11.02
C LYS A 267 -9.87 -2.75 11.11
N HIS A 268 -9.00 -3.20 10.21
CA HIS A 268 -8.44 -4.55 10.19
C HIS A 268 -6.97 -4.63 10.65
N CYS A 269 -6.51 -3.66 11.45
CA CYS A 269 -5.10 -3.59 11.89
C CYS A 269 -4.67 -4.77 12.77
N ASP A 270 -5.59 -5.59 13.24
CA ASP A 270 -5.29 -6.86 13.91
C ASP A 270 -4.67 -7.88 12.96
N ARG A 271 -4.99 -7.84 11.67
CA ARG A 271 -4.44 -8.73 10.64
C ARG A 271 -3.63 -7.98 9.57
N VAL A 272 -4.06 -6.80 9.11
CA VAL A 272 -3.33 -5.98 8.14
C VAL A 272 -2.19 -5.24 8.84
N LYS A 273 -0.95 -5.58 8.47
CA LYS A 273 0.26 -5.01 9.11
C LYS A 273 1.03 -4.05 8.22
N MET A 274 0.81 -4.08 6.91
CA MET A 274 1.39 -3.16 5.95
C MET A 274 0.48 -3.04 4.73
N ALA A 275 0.42 -1.85 4.15
CA ALA A 275 -0.25 -1.60 2.89
C ALA A 275 0.58 -0.62 2.06
N CYS A 276 0.89 -0.99 0.81
CA CYS A 276 1.70 -0.21 -0.11
C CYS A 276 0.88 0.13 -1.35
N ILE A 277 0.57 1.41 -1.54
CA ILE A 277 -0.13 1.84 -2.74
C ILE A 277 0.75 1.67 -3.98
N ALA A 278 0.17 1.35 -5.09
CA ALA A 278 0.86 1.28 -6.38
C ALA A 278 0.54 2.52 -7.22
N GLN A 279 1.54 3.44 -7.39
CA GLN A 279 2.88 3.38 -6.83
C GLN A 279 3.31 4.75 -6.29
N LEU A 280 4.58 4.94 -5.93
CA LEU A 280 5.06 6.21 -5.38
C LEU A 280 5.06 7.33 -6.44
N ILE A 281 5.60 7.07 -7.64
CA ILE A 281 5.87 8.08 -8.68
C ILE A 281 5.42 7.57 -10.05
N ASN A 282 4.63 8.37 -10.78
CA ASN A 282 4.30 8.25 -12.19
C ASN A 282 3.55 7.01 -12.65
N VAL A 283 3.31 6.05 -11.80
CA VAL A 283 2.75 4.75 -12.17
C VAL A 283 1.45 4.49 -11.43
N LEU A 284 0.39 4.16 -12.16
CA LEU A 284 -0.92 3.81 -11.58
C LEU A 284 -1.44 4.91 -10.65
N GLN A 285 -2.01 4.56 -9.49
CA GLN A 285 -2.45 5.54 -8.49
C GLN A 285 -1.25 6.10 -7.71
N SER A 286 -0.41 6.87 -8.38
CA SER A 286 0.78 7.44 -7.77
C SER A 286 0.48 8.65 -6.88
N VAL A 287 1.27 8.81 -5.83
CA VAL A 287 1.14 9.98 -4.93
C VAL A 287 1.87 11.21 -5.47
N ILE A 288 2.84 11.01 -6.39
CA ILE A 288 3.65 12.06 -7.01
C ILE A 288 3.67 11.87 -8.53
N LEU A 289 3.51 12.95 -9.29
CA LEU A 289 3.78 12.97 -10.72
C LEU A 289 4.98 13.89 -11.00
N THR A 290 5.82 13.48 -11.95
CA THR A 290 7.02 14.23 -12.37
C THR A 290 7.08 14.39 -13.88
N GLU A 291 7.55 15.54 -14.35
CA GLU A 291 7.86 15.82 -15.74
C GLU A 291 9.13 16.66 -15.83
N GLY A 292 10.23 16.07 -16.27
CA GLY A 292 11.55 16.74 -16.24
C GLY A 292 11.93 17.15 -14.82
N GLU A 293 12.10 18.44 -14.59
CA GLU A 293 12.43 19.00 -13.27
C GLU A 293 11.20 19.37 -12.43
N LYS A 294 9.99 19.24 -12.99
CA LYS A 294 8.75 19.54 -12.29
C LYS A 294 8.27 18.36 -11.47
N MET A 295 7.62 18.64 -10.35
CA MET A 295 6.95 17.66 -9.50
C MET A 295 5.63 18.24 -9.01
N ILE A 296 4.58 17.41 -8.99
CA ILE A 296 3.29 17.74 -8.37
C ILE A 296 2.84 16.65 -7.43
N LEU A 297 2.09 17.03 -6.40
CA LEU A 297 1.42 16.14 -5.47
C LEU A 297 0.01 15.83 -6.00
N THR A 298 -0.37 14.56 -6.01
CA THR A 298 -1.72 14.17 -6.44
C THR A 298 -2.74 14.31 -5.30
N PRO A 299 -4.05 14.31 -5.57
CA PRO A 299 -5.06 14.23 -4.51
C PRO A 299 -4.86 13.01 -3.59
N THR A 300 -4.35 11.89 -4.12
CA THR A 300 -3.98 10.70 -3.34
C THR A 300 -2.88 11.01 -2.31
N TYR A 301 -1.87 11.81 -2.65
CA TYR A 301 -0.83 12.24 -1.69
C TYR A 301 -1.44 12.90 -0.45
N HIS A 302 -2.40 13.82 -0.66
CA HIS A 302 -3.02 14.55 0.44
C HIS A 302 -3.77 13.62 1.39
N ILE A 303 -4.40 12.56 0.88
CA ILE A 303 -5.00 11.53 1.72
C ILE A 303 -3.94 10.85 2.59
N PHE A 304 -2.83 10.38 2.01
CA PHE A 304 -1.75 9.78 2.79
C PHE A 304 -1.20 10.75 3.85
N HIS A 305 -1.04 12.02 3.50
CA HIS A 305 -0.58 13.04 4.42
C HIS A 305 -1.56 13.29 5.58
N MET A 306 -2.87 13.28 5.31
CA MET A 306 -3.91 13.40 6.34
C MET A 306 -3.99 12.15 7.23
N TYR A 307 -3.81 10.95 6.65
CA TYR A 307 -3.91 9.66 7.34
C TYR A 307 -2.66 9.24 8.11
N LYS A 308 -1.52 9.91 7.92
CA LYS A 308 -0.24 9.57 8.60
C LYS A 308 -0.35 9.49 10.13
N TYR A 309 -1.34 10.14 10.70
CA TYR A 309 -1.58 10.16 12.16
C TYR A 309 -2.21 8.87 12.70
N HIS A 310 -2.72 8.00 11.85
CA HIS A 310 -3.15 6.66 12.24
C HIS A 310 -1.97 5.69 12.36
N GLN A 311 -0.82 6.02 11.76
CA GLN A 311 0.36 5.17 11.79
C GLN A 311 0.92 5.06 13.22
N ASP A 312 1.21 3.83 13.65
CA ASP A 312 1.67 3.50 15.01
C ASP A 312 0.73 3.97 16.16
N ALA A 313 -0.52 4.31 15.83
CA ALA A 313 -1.57 4.62 16.79
C ALA A 313 -2.37 3.36 17.16
N GLU A 314 -3.18 3.44 18.23
CA GLU A 314 -4.10 2.40 18.65
C GLU A 314 -5.47 2.64 18.06
N LEU A 315 -6.06 1.63 17.40
CA LEU A 315 -7.41 1.70 16.86
C LEU A 315 -8.44 1.89 18.01
N LEU A 316 -9.28 2.90 17.90
CA LEU A 316 -10.44 3.05 18.75
C LEU A 316 -11.69 2.50 18.07
N ARG A 317 -12.51 1.81 18.86
CA ARG A 317 -13.84 1.42 18.37
C ARG A 317 -14.66 2.66 18.05
N SER A 318 -15.19 2.71 16.83
CA SER A 318 -16.14 3.71 16.37
C SER A 318 -17.35 3.03 15.75
N ASP A 319 -18.53 3.61 16.01
CA ASP A 319 -19.78 3.14 15.44
C ASP A 319 -20.45 4.34 14.73
N LEU A 320 -20.50 4.31 13.42
CA LEU A 320 -21.16 5.32 12.60
C LEU A 320 -22.61 4.88 12.35
N THR A 321 -23.57 5.66 12.84
CA THR A 321 -25.00 5.33 12.79
C THR A 321 -25.80 6.37 12.00
N GLY A 322 -26.96 5.96 11.45
CA GLY A 322 -27.82 6.86 10.69
C GLY A 322 -27.25 7.26 9.32
N VAL A 323 -26.36 6.45 8.78
CA VAL A 323 -25.71 6.70 7.47
C VAL A 323 -26.65 6.28 6.35
N ASP A 324 -26.86 7.17 5.40
CA ASP A 324 -27.57 6.85 4.17
C ASP A 324 -26.80 5.84 3.32
N THR A 325 -27.55 5.08 2.54
CA THR A 325 -27.01 4.13 1.58
C THR A 325 -27.28 4.60 0.16
N ILE A 326 -26.24 4.72 -0.63
CA ILE A 326 -26.31 5.07 -2.04
C ILE A 326 -26.33 3.79 -2.86
N GLN A 327 -27.38 3.61 -3.68
CA GLN A 327 -27.49 2.47 -4.57
C GLN A 327 -26.99 2.86 -5.97
N ASN A 328 -26.02 2.09 -6.50
CA ASN A 328 -25.53 2.27 -7.85
C ASN A 328 -25.31 0.91 -8.51
N GLY A 329 -26.23 0.47 -9.35
CA GLY A 329 -26.21 -0.87 -9.92
C GLY A 329 -26.24 -1.95 -8.84
N GLU A 330 -25.21 -2.78 -8.81
CA GLU A 330 -25.04 -3.85 -7.82
C GLU A 330 -24.45 -3.35 -6.48
N PHE A 331 -23.90 -2.14 -6.44
CA PHE A 331 -23.21 -1.60 -5.28
C PHE A 331 -24.16 -0.91 -4.30
N SER A 332 -24.00 -1.24 -3.03
CA SER A 332 -24.64 -0.60 -1.88
C SER A 332 -23.54 0.13 -1.10
N ILE A 333 -23.45 1.45 -1.26
CA ILE A 333 -22.33 2.27 -0.80
C ILE A 333 -22.82 3.09 0.40
N PRO A 334 -22.17 2.99 1.58
CA PRO A 334 -22.47 3.89 2.68
C PRO A 334 -22.07 5.31 2.28
N ALA A 335 -22.93 6.30 2.53
CA ALA A 335 -22.63 7.70 2.20
C ALA A 335 -21.40 8.22 2.95
N LEU A 336 -21.19 7.73 4.16
CA LEU A 336 -20.06 8.10 5.01
C LEU A 336 -19.29 6.87 5.47
N GLN A 337 -17.97 7.03 5.62
CA GLN A 337 -17.08 6.03 6.19
C GLN A 337 -16.04 6.71 7.07
N GLU A 338 -15.57 6.02 8.12
CA GLU A 338 -14.62 6.56 9.08
C GLU A 338 -13.58 5.55 9.55
N SER A 339 -12.52 6.06 10.15
CA SER A 339 -11.70 5.32 11.13
C SER A 339 -11.22 6.26 12.24
N VAL A 340 -11.00 5.70 13.44
CA VAL A 340 -10.64 6.46 14.63
C VAL A 340 -9.48 5.78 15.33
N SER A 341 -8.46 6.56 15.71
CA SER A 341 -7.33 6.05 16.49
C SER A 341 -6.88 7.02 17.55
N VAL A 342 -6.09 6.54 18.51
CA VAL A 342 -5.46 7.34 19.54
C VAL A 342 -3.95 7.13 19.52
N GLN A 343 -3.20 8.23 19.53
CA GLN A 343 -1.75 8.20 19.66
C GLN A 343 -1.31 8.08 21.12
N LYS A 344 -0.06 7.74 21.35
CA LYS A 344 0.53 7.55 22.70
C LYS A 344 0.43 8.79 23.59
N ASP A 345 0.35 9.97 23.01
CA ASP A 345 0.17 11.24 23.72
C ASP A 345 -1.30 11.54 24.06
N GLY A 346 -2.22 10.65 23.72
CA GLY A 346 -3.66 10.79 23.92
C GLY A 346 -4.39 11.56 22.84
N THR A 347 -3.71 12.02 21.79
CA THR A 347 -4.35 12.71 20.66
C THR A 347 -5.17 11.71 19.84
N ILE A 348 -6.48 11.99 19.70
CA ILE A 348 -7.39 11.20 18.88
C ILE A 348 -7.38 11.74 17.45
N THR A 349 -7.29 10.85 16.49
CA THR A 349 -7.45 11.15 15.06
C THR A 349 -8.74 10.52 14.56
N VAL A 350 -9.57 11.31 13.90
CA VAL A 350 -10.79 10.85 13.22
C VAL A 350 -10.66 11.20 11.75
N THR A 351 -10.74 10.21 10.88
CA THR A 351 -10.87 10.43 9.44
C THR A 351 -12.28 10.07 8.99
N LEU A 352 -12.90 11.01 8.28
CA LEU A 352 -14.26 10.90 7.75
C LEU A 352 -14.20 11.09 6.23
N ALA A 353 -14.80 10.18 5.48
CA ALA A 353 -14.95 10.27 4.03
C ALA A 353 -16.43 10.38 3.67
N ASN A 354 -16.81 11.41 2.92
CA ASN A 354 -18.13 11.53 2.30
C ASN A 354 -18.07 11.00 0.87
N LEU A 355 -18.69 9.87 0.64
CA LEU A 355 -18.68 9.14 -0.62
C LEU A 355 -19.77 9.62 -1.60
N SER A 356 -20.70 10.48 -1.13
CA SER A 356 -21.71 11.08 -1.99
C SER A 356 -21.07 12.06 -2.97
N ALA A 357 -21.46 11.95 -4.23
CA ALA A 357 -21.05 12.90 -5.28
C ALA A 357 -21.73 14.26 -5.14
N GLU A 358 -22.88 14.34 -4.44
CA GLU A 358 -23.79 15.49 -4.50
C GLU A 358 -24.21 16.02 -3.12
N GLN A 359 -24.25 15.17 -2.08
CA GLN A 359 -24.86 15.52 -0.79
C GLN A 359 -23.84 15.77 0.30
N SER A 360 -24.03 16.84 1.06
CA SER A 360 -23.35 17.08 2.33
C SER A 360 -24.13 16.39 3.45
N TYR A 361 -23.41 16.01 4.53
CA TYR A 361 -24.02 15.35 5.69
C TYR A 361 -23.61 16.03 6.98
N PRO A 362 -24.60 16.29 7.89
CA PRO A 362 -24.28 16.66 9.25
C PRO A 362 -23.74 15.43 10.02
N VAL A 363 -22.66 15.62 10.76
CA VAL A 363 -22.05 14.58 11.59
C VAL A 363 -21.88 15.09 13.01
N GLU A 364 -22.28 14.27 13.98
CA GLU A 364 -22.02 14.50 15.40
C GLU A 364 -21.06 13.43 15.91
N ILE A 365 -19.98 13.86 16.58
CA ILE A 365 -18.98 12.96 17.18
C ILE A 365 -19.10 13.07 18.69
N ALA A 366 -19.66 12.05 19.32
CA ALA A 366 -19.74 11.92 20.76
C ALA A 366 -18.45 11.31 21.31
N LEU A 367 -17.75 12.04 22.16
CA LEU A 367 -16.56 11.56 22.85
C LEU A 367 -16.93 11.06 24.25
N THR A 368 -16.38 9.91 24.65
CA THR A 368 -16.72 9.27 25.93
C THR A 368 -16.29 10.10 27.15
N GLU A 369 -15.29 10.95 27.03
CA GLU A 369 -14.80 11.82 28.10
C GLU A 369 -15.12 13.29 27.80
N LYS A 370 -15.79 13.95 28.73
CA LYS A 370 -16.05 15.39 28.69
C LYS A 370 -14.84 16.15 29.25
N LYS A 371 -13.91 16.56 28.40
CA LYS A 371 -12.76 17.43 28.75
C LYS A 371 -12.74 18.61 27.79
N ASN A 372 -12.20 19.75 28.23
CA ASN A 372 -11.84 20.82 27.30
C ASN A 372 -10.80 20.28 26.35
N ARG A 373 -11.06 20.32 25.06
CA ARG A 373 -10.21 19.75 24.01
C ARG A 373 -9.85 20.81 23.00
N THR A 374 -8.68 20.68 22.43
CA THR A 374 -8.29 21.44 21.25
C THR A 374 -8.57 20.60 20.03
N VAL A 375 -9.36 21.12 19.10
CA VAL A 375 -9.69 20.44 17.84
C VAL A 375 -9.03 21.20 16.69
N SER A 376 -8.30 20.51 15.88
CA SER A 376 -7.84 20.99 14.57
C SER A 376 -8.35 20.05 13.49
N ALA A 377 -8.74 20.60 12.36
CA ALA A 377 -9.26 19.83 11.26
C ALA A 377 -8.68 20.28 9.92
N LYS A 378 -8.53 19.30 9.03
CA LYS A 378 -8.17 19.51 7.62
C LYS A 378 -9.20 18.84 6.73
N ILE A 379 -9.40 19.42 5.55
CA ILE A 379 -10.29 18.91 4.53
C ILE A 379 -9.57 18.78 3.19
N LEU A 380 -9.88 17.72 2.47
CA LEU A 380 -9.63 17.61 1.03
C LEU A 380 -10.98 17.51 0.34
N THR A 381 -11.26 18.40 -0.61
CA THR A 381 -12.53 18.44 -1.34
C THR A 381 -12.34 19.01 -2.74
N GLY A 382 -13.26 18.71 -3.65
CA GLY A 382 -13.27 19.20 -5.02
C GLY A 382 -14.35 18.51 -5.85
N ALA A 383 -14.51 18.91 -7.09
CA ALA A 383 -15.35 18.16 -8.05
C ALA A 383 -14.81 16.73 -8.20
N MET A 384 -15.67 15.77 -8.53
CA MET A 384 -15.30 14.34 -8.66
C MET A 384 -14.03 14.10 -9.47
N ASN A 385 -13.85 14.85 -10.57
CA ASN A 385 -12.71 14.73 -11.49
C ASN A 385 -11.64 15.81 -11.30
N ALA A 386 -11.73 16.64 -10.25
CA ALA A 386 -10.70 17.61 -9.93
C ALA A 386 -9.35 16.92 -9.67
N HIS A 387 -8.30 17.44 -10.24
CA HIS A 387 -6.95 16.90 -10.18
C HIS A 387 -5.90 17.99 -10.35
N ASN A 388 -4.67 17.69 -10.00
CA ASN A 388 -3.53 18.59 -10.15
C ASN A 388 -2.82 18.36 -11.48
N THR A 389 -2.40 19.41 -12.14
CA THR A 389 -1.59 19.40 -13.35
C THR A 389 -0.29 20.15 -13.14
N PHE A 390 0.67 20.05 -14.07
CA PHE A 390 1.92 20.83 -13.99
C PHE A 390 1.72 22.33 -14.20
N GLU A 391 0.57 22.73 -14.76
CA GLU A 391 0.13 24.14 -14.91
C GLU A 391 -0.63 24.63 -13.66
N GLU A 392 -1.41 23.75 -13.04
CA GLU A 392 -2.21 24.02 -11.84
C GLU A 392 -1.91 22.97 -10.73
N PRO A 393 -0.72 23.06 -10.11
CA PRO A 393 -0.24 22.00 -9.19
C PRO A 393 -0.98 21.92 -7.87
N ASP A 394 -1.75 22.92 -7.51
CA ASP A 394 -2.48 23.07 -6.25
C ASP A 394 -4.00 23.21 -6.44
N ALA A 395 -4.55 22.77 -7.58
CA ALA A 395 -6.00 22.80 -7.83
C ALA A 395 -6.79 22.00 -6.80
N VAL A 396 -6.20 20.90 -6.32
CA VAL A 396 -6.72 20.06 -5.22
C VAL A 396 -5.62 19.88 -4.18
N LYS A 397 -5.85 20.41 -2.99
CA LYS A 397 -4.93 20.26 -1.84
C LYS A 397 -5.69 20.27 -0.53
N GLU A 398 -5.07 19.72 0.50
CA GLU A 398 -5.63 19.81 1.85
C GLU A 398 -5.62 21.24 2.38
N GLU A 399 -6.72 21.64 3.00
CA GLU A 399 -6.89 22.95 3.60
C GLU A 399 -7.33 22.84 5.06
N SER A 400 -7.17 23.92 5.82
CA SER A 400 -7.74 24.01 7.17
C SER A 400 -9.26 23.99 7.09
N PHE A 401 -9.91 23.28 8.01
CA PHE A 401 -11.36 23.21 8.09
C PHE A 401 -11.83 23.81 9.42
N GLU A 402 -12.51 24.94 9.33
CA GLU A 402 -12.98 25.70 10.49
C GLU A 402 -14.46 25.37 10.89
N GLY A 403 -15.07 24.41 10.19
CA GLY A 403 -16.49 24.07 10.33
C GLY A 403 -16.83 23.15 11.51
N VAL A 404 -15.96 23.03 12.53
CA VAL A 404 -16.18 22.16 13.68
C VAL A 404 -16.69 22.99 14.86
N ALA A 405 -17.89 22.70 15.35
CA ALA A 405 -18.43 23.27 16.58
C ALA A 405 -18.35 22.25 17.73
N GLU A 406 -18.00 22.71 18.92
CA GLU A 406 -18.02 21.87 20.14
C GLU A 406 -19.09 22.38 21.11
N LYS A 407 -19.93 21.47 21.56
CA LYS A 407 -20.90 21.73 22.59
C LYS A 407 -21.07 20.52 23.51
N ASP A 408 -20.91 20.73 24.82
CA ASP A 408 -21.11 19.72 25.88
C ASP A 408 -20.31 18.40 25.63
N GLY A 409 -19.13 18.47 24.99
CA GLY A 409 -18.29 17.34 24.68
C GLY A 409 -18.68 16.57 23.38
N THR A 410 -19.60 17.14 22.61
CA THR A 410 -19.97 16.65 21.27
C THR A 410 -19.41 17.61 20.22
N LEU A 411 -18.72 17.06 19.23
CA LEU A 411 -18.29 17.83 18.06
C LEU A 411 -19.37 17.70 16.98
N SER A 412 -19.70 18.81 16.35
CA SER A 412 -20.65 18.86 15.24
C SER A 412 -20.01 19.52 14.04
N LEU A 413 -20.18 18.93 12.88
CA LEU A 413 -19.68 19.45 11.61
C LEU A 413 -20.60 19.04 10.45
N GLU A 414 -20.48 19.75 9.36
CA GLU A 414 -21.07 19.34 8.08
C GLU A 414 -19.95 18.92 7.13
N ILE A 415 -19.99 17.65 6.65
CA ILE A 415 -19.01 17.14 5.70
C ILE A 415 -19.53 17.31 4.27
N PRO A 416 -18.88 18.13 3.42
CA PRO A 416 -19.33 18.36 2.05
C PRO A 416 -19.30 17.09 1.20
N ALA A 417 -20.01 17.08 0.07
CA ALA A 417 -19.89 16.04 -0.95
C ALA A 417 -18.44 15.91 -1.43
N CYS A 418 -18.07 14.74 -1.93
CA CYS A 418 -16.72 14.49 -2.51
C CYS A 418 -15.59 14.97 -1.59
N SER A 419 -15.62 14.65 -0.31
CA SER A 419 -14.62 15.18 0.61
C SER A 419 -14.12 14.17 1.65
N VAL A 420 -12.95 14.46 2.17
CA VAL A 420 -12.36 13.76 3.32
C VAL A 420 -11.96 14.79 4.36
N ILE A 421 -12.35 14.57 5.61
CA ILE A 421 -11.97 15.40 6.76
C ILE A 421 -11.11 14.57 7.71
N CYS A 422 -10.01 15.14 8.16
CA CYS A 422 -9.19 14.60 9.25
C CYS A 422 -9.23 15.55 10.44
N LEU A 423 -9.77 15.05 11.58
CA LEU A 423 -9.80 15.78 12.83
C LEU A 423 -8.68 15.28 13.75
N ARG A 424 -8.04 16.21 14.44
CA ARG A 424 -7.08 15.93 15.51
C ARG A 424 -7.62 16.55 16.79
N ILE A 425 -7.82 15.72 17.81
CA ILE A 425 -8.48 16.07 19.07
C ILE A 425 -7.50 15.77 20.22
N SER A 426 -6.98 16.82 20.83
CA SER A 426 -5.99 16.73 21.93
C SER A 426 -6.51 17.31 23.23
#